data_db09cb0582dd1cb7e265f26dedd1a47e
#
_entry.id   db09cb0582dd1cb7e265f26dedd1a47e
#
_cell.length_a   1.000
_cell.length_b   1.000
_cell.length_c   1.000
_cell.angle_alpha   90.00
_cell.angle_beta   90.00
_cell.angle_gamma   90.00
#
_symmetry.space_group_name_H-M   'P 1'
#
loop_
_entity.id
_entity.type
_entity.pdbx_description
1 polymer ?
#
loop_
_entity_poly.entity_id
_entity_poly.type
_entity_poly.pdbx_seq_one_letter_code
_entity_poly.pdbx_strand_id
1 'polypeptide(L)'
;MYPSIDELDIVPARAVIHDAFEEHITQAPGMEHIGEVVNGRILPTPGAVLIAAERLAGEVGDLVVVDVGGATTDVHSITDGSPEVAALSIEPQPHSKRTVEGDLGTYVSAAHVVEMLAEQERPVHLPPPLPTTRAEIEAALTLTHFAAVTGVQRHAGQLAHLYTPTGRQTVARGRDLTACRLVIGTGGALTRLPGGAAILADTRSKGGGERLLPPAVARCVLDRDYIFACCGALFAHFTADAVLALMRRSAGV
;
A
#
# COMPACT_ATOMS: atom_id res chain seq x y z
N MET A 1 15.35 -20.66 -8.38
CA MET A 1 15.24 -19.33 -9.04
C MET A 1 15.21 -19.46 -10.56
N TYR A 2 16.03 -20.27 -11.16
CA TYR A 2 16.02 -20.63 -12.60
C TYR A 2 15.75 -22.12 -12.73
N PRO A 3 14.48 -22.55 -12.90
CA PRO A 3 14.16 -23.95 -13.16
C PRO A 3 14.67 -24.41 -14.54
N SER A 4 14.78 -23.49 -15.50
CA SER A 4 15.45 -23.70 -16.79
C SER A 4 16.22 -22.44 -17.21
N ILE A 5 17.01 -22.50 -18.31
CA ILE A 5 17.85 -21.37 -18.77
C ILE A 5 17.01 -20.14 -19.13
N ASP A 6 15.80 -20.35 -19.65
CA ASP A 6 14.92 -19.28 -20.15
C ASP A 6 13.74 -18.98 -19.20
N GLU A 7 13.70 -19.57 -18.01
CA GLU A 7 12.59 -19.44 -17.08
C GLU A 7 13.08 -18.95 -15.72
N LEU A 8 12.67 -17.74 -15.35
CA LEU A 8 12.93 -17.14 -14.04
C LEU A 8 11.74 -17.35 -13.11
N ASP A 9 11.88 -18.24 -12.11
CA ASP A 9 10.92 -18.33 -11.02
C ASP A 9 11.44 -17.54 -9.80
N ILE A 10 10.81 -16.42 -9.52
CA ILE A 10 11.14 -15.52 -8.40
C ILE A 10 10.33 -15.83 -7.13
N VAL A 11 9.33 -16.70 -7.21
CA VAL A 11 8.43 -17.01 -6.06
C VAL A 11 9.20 -17.57 -4.86
N PRO A 12 10.09 -18.57 -5.01
CA PRO A 12 10.87 -19.08 -3.89
C PRO A 12 11.80 -18.01 -3.28
N ALA A 13 12.40 -17.16 -4.11
CA ALA A 13 13.28 -16.09 -3.62
C ALA A 13 12.49 -15.04 -2.83
N ARG A 14 11.30 -14.68 -3.29
CA ARG A 14 10.41 -13.76 -2.55
C ARG A 14 9.99 -14.33 -1.21
N ALA A 15 9.66 -15.61 -1.13
CA ALA A 15 9.33 -16.28 0.13
C ALA A 15 10.49 -16.21 1.12
N VAL A 16 11.70 -16.58 0.71
CA VAL A 16 12.91 -16.53 1.57
C VAL A 16 13.21 -15.11 2.04
N ILE A 17 13.10 -14.11 1.15
CA ILE A 17 13.31 -12.69 1.51
C ILE A 17 12.24 -12.22 2.50
N HIS A 18 11.00 -12.62 2.31
CA HIS A 18 9.90 -12.28 3.22
C HIS A 18 10.12 -12.88 4.61
N ASP A 19 10.47 -14.16 4.68
CA ASP A 19 10.74 -14.85 5.95
C ASP A 19 11.95 -14.25 6.67
N ALA A 20 13.04 -13.97 5.95
CA ALA A 20 14.21 -13.31 6.51
C ALA A 20 13.91 -11.89 7.03
N PHE A 21 13.05 -11.15 6.34
CA PHE A 21 12.61 -9.82 6.77
C PHE A 21 11.75 -9.89 8.04
N GLU A 22 10.79 -10.84 8.10
CA GLU A 22 9.98 -11.05 9.31
C GLU A 22 10.86 -11.45 10.51
N GLU A 23 11.81 -12.37 10.31
CA GLU A 23 12.74 -12.79 11.34
C GLU A 23 13.59 -11.61 11.83
N HIS A 24 14.16 -10.83 10.92
CA HIS A 24 15.00 -9.68 11.27
C HIS A 24 14.24 -8.63 12.08
N ILE A 25 13.00 -8.31 11.72
CA ILE A 25 12.18 -7.33 12.45
C ILE A 25 11.81 -7.85 13.84
N THR A 26 11.46 -9.12 13.95
CA THR A 26 11.06 -9.71 15.25
C THR A 26 12.23 -9.88 16.19
N GLN A 27 13.46 -9.85 15.69
CA GLN A 27 14.70 -9.91 16.48
C GLN A 27 15.38 -8.54 16.67
N ALA A 28 14.73 -7.45 16.24
CA ALA A 28 15.28 -6.10 16.42
C ALA A 28 15.49 -5.76 17.92
N PRO A 29 16.50 -4.93 18.27
CA PRO A 29 16.77 -4.57 19.65
C PRO A 29 15.54 -4.04 20.39
N GLY A 30 15.22 -4.62 21.55
CA GLY A 30 14.03 -4.34 22.37
C GLY A 30 12.83 -5.24 22.09
N MET A 31 12.84 -6.03 21.01
CA MET A 31 11.76 -6.99 20.70
C MET A 31 11.80 -8.23 21.60
N GLU A 32 12.95 -8.55 22.19
CA GLU A 32 13.14 -9.66 23.13
C GLU A 32 12.15 -9.59 24.30
N HIS A 33 11.99 -8.39 24.88
CA HIS A 33 11.05 -8.16 25.98
C HIS A 33 9.59 -8.29 25.55
N ILE A 34 9.28 -7.96 24.28
CA ILE A 34 7.94 -8.16 23.74
C ILE A 34 7.67 -9.66 23.58
N GLY A 35 8.66 -10.43 23.11
CA GLY A 35 8.56 -11.89 22.98
C GLY A 35 8.22 -12.60 24.30
N GLU A 36 8.68 -12.05 25.43
CA GLU A 36 8.42 -12.62 26.78
C GLU A 36 6.96 -12.39 27.25
N VAL A 37 6.29 -11.35 26.78
CA VAL A 37 4.93 -10.98 27.24
C VAL A 37 3.82 -11.37 26.27
N VAL A 38 4.16 -11.75 25.02
CA VAL A 38 3.17 -12.17 24.03
C VAL A 38 3.10 -13.69 23.91
N ASN A 39 1.89 -14.23 23.85
CA ASN A 39 1.64 -15.68 23.72
C ASN A 39 1.45 -16.10 22.25
N GLY A 40 2.09 -15.44 21.32
CA GLY A 40 1.88 -15.71 19.90
C GLY A 40 2.95 -15.16 18.98
N ARG A 41 2.73 -15.34 17.68
CA ARG A 41 3.61 -14.80 16.64
C ARG A 41 3.53 -13.28 16.62
N ILE A 42 4.66 -12.63 16.61
CA ILE A 42 4.77 -11.19 16.34
C ILE A 42 4.69 -11.01 14.82
N LEU A 43 3.72 -10.22 14.37
CA LEU A 43 3.54 -9.90 12.96
C LEU A 43 4.02 -8.47 12.68
N PRO A 44 4.87 -8.26 11.67
CA PRO A 44 5.15 -6.93 11.18
C PRO A 44 3.87 -6.25 10.69
N THR A 45 3.72 -4.94 10.98
CA THR A 45 2.52 -4.17 10.59
C THR A 45 2.13 -4.37 9.12
N PRO A 46 3.06 -4.30 8.14
CA PRO A 46 2.68 -4.50 6.74
C PRO A 46 2.13 -5.90 6.44
N GLY A 47 2.65 -6.92 7.10
CA GLY A 47 2.13 -8.30 6.99
C GLY A 47 0.72 -8.41 7.56
N ALA A 48 0.48 -7.83 8.73
CA ALA A 48 -0.83 -7.82 9.36
C ALA A 48 -1.88 -7.06 8.52
N VAL A 49 -1.51 -5.89 7.95
CA VAL A 49 -2.41 -5.13 7.05
C VAL A 49 -2.72 -5.93 5.79
N LEU A 50 -1.76 -6.67 5.22
CA LEU A 50 -2.02 -7.53 4.06
C LEU A 50 -3.03 -8.63 4.38
N ILE A 51 -2.87 -9.33 5.50
CA ILE A 51 -3.84 -10.35 5.96
C ILE A 51 -5.23 -9.74 6.11
N ALA A 52 -5.33 -8.57 6.73
CA ALA A 52 -6.60 -7.86 6.89
C ALA A 52 -7.23 -7.51 5.54
N ALA A 53 -6.43 -7.00 4.59
CA ALA A 53 -6.86 -6.66 3.25
C ALA A 53 -7.39 -7.88 2.48
N GLU A 54 -6.68 -9.00 2.52
CA GLU A 54 -7.09 -10.27 1.88
C GLU A 54 -8.43 -10.78 2.42
N ARG A 55 -8.60 -10.75 3.74
CA ARG A 55 -9.86 -11.18 4.37
C ARG A 55 -11.03 -10.29 3.99
N LEU A 56 -10.82 -8.97 3.98
CA LEU A 56 -11.86 -8.03 3.60
C LEU A 56 -12.22 -8.13 2.11
N ALA A 57 -11.21 -8.32 1.24
CA ALA A 57 -11.43 -8.48 -0.20
C ALA A 57 -12.35 -9.65 -0.54
N GLY A 58 -12.33 -10.72 0.26
CA GLY A 58 -13.26 -11.84 0.11
C GLY A 58 -14.73 -11.45 0.24
N GLU A 59 -15.06 -10.31 0.87
CA GLU A 59 -16.43 -9.82 1.01
C GLU A 59 -16.76 -8.65 0.07
N VAL A 60 -15.79 -7.74 -0.15
CA VAL A 60 -16.06 -6.48 -0.88
C VAL A 60 -15.48 -6.45 -2.28
N GLY A 61 -14.73 -7.49 -2.68
CA GLY A 61 -14.05 -7.58 -3.98
C GLY A 61 -12.73 -6.80 -3.99
N ASP A 62 -12.27 -6.47 -5.18
CA ASP A 62 -10.98 -5.87 -5.48
C ASP A 62 -10.76 -4.54 -4.75
N LEU A 63 -9.65 -4.43 -4.03
CA LEU A 63 -9.33 -3.27 -3.21
C LEU A 63 -7.84 -2.93 -3.18
N VAL A 64 -7.55 -1.69 -2.79
CA VAL A 64 -6.23 -1.19 -2.44
C VAL A 64 -6.27 -0.64 -1.02
N VAL A 65 -5.27 -0.97 -0.20
CA VAL A 65 -5.01 -0.34 1.10
C VAL A 65 -3.74 0.49 0.99
N VAL A 66 -3.80 1.74 1.43
CA VAL A 66 -2.67 2.67 1.50
C VAL A 66 -2.41 2.96 2.98
N ASP A 67 -1.28 2.54 3.49
CA ASP A 67 -0.83 2.75 4.87
C ASP A 67 0.29 3.79 4.88
N VAL A 68 -0.01 5.00 5.32
CA VAL A 68 0.99 6.09 5.41
C VAL A 68 1.47 6.21 6.84
N GLY A 69 2.68 5.70 7.07
CA GLY A 69 3.37 5.72 8.34
C GLY A 69 4.43 6.82 8.47
N GLY A 70 5.06 6.88 9.63
CA GLY A 70 6.15 7.82 9.88
C GLY A 70 7.46 7.46 9.17
N ALA A 71 7.73 6.16 8.99
CA ALA A 71 8.96 5.66 8.37
C ALA A 71 8.76 5.21 6.92
N THR A 72 7.61 4.61 6.60
CA THR A 72 7.30 4.02 5.30
C THR A 72 5.89 4.40 4.85
N THR A 73 5.66 4.26 3.55
CA THR A 73 4.32 4.15 2.97
C THR A 73 4.19 2.77 2.35
N ASP A 74 3.18 2.03 2.78
CA ASP A 74 2.91 0.69 2.30
C ASP A 74 1.64 0.68 1.44
N VAL A 75 1.70 0.00 0.31
CA VAL A 75 0.54 -0.17 -0.58
C VAL A 75 0.27 -1.65 -0.77
N HIS A 76 -0.95 -2.06 -0.45
CA HIS A 76 -1.44 -3.42 -0.58
C HIS A 76 -2.56 -3.46 -1.61
N SER A 77 -2.51 -4.37 -2.55
CA SER A 77 -3.59 -4.56 -3.52
C SER A 77 -4.02 -6.02 -3.59
N ILE A 78 -5.32 -6.23 -3.55
CA ILE A 78 -5.96 -7.53 -3.68
C ILE A 78 -6.84 -7.43 -4.92
N THR A 79 -6.40 -8.01 -6.04
CA THR A 79 -7.08 -7.93 -7.33
C THR A 79 -6.41 -8.85 -8.34
N ASP A 80 -7.12 -9.34 -9.31
CA ASP A 80 -6.57 -9.99 -10.50
C ASP A 80 -6.46 -9.02 -11.69
N GLY A 81 -6.87 -7.77 -11.49
CA GLY A 81 -6.94 -6.75 -12.53
C GLY A 81 -8.19 -6.87 -13.41
N SER A 82 -8.26 -6.02 -14.43
CA SER A 82 -9.35 -6.06 -15.40
C SER A 82 -9.04 -7.04 -16.53
N PRO A 83 -10.05 -7.72 -17.12
CA PRO A 83 -9.85 -8.62 -18.26
C PRO A 83 -9.19 -7.93 -19.45
N GLU A 84 -9.50 -6.66 -19.68
CA GLU A 84 -8.96 -5.85 -20.76
C GLU A 84 -7.44 -5.64 -20.61
N VAL A 85 -6.97 -5.35 -19.41
CA VAL A 85 -5.55 -5.16 -19.11
C VAL A 85 -4.84 -6.52 -19.04
N ALA A 86 -5.48 -7.54 -18.51
CA ALA A 86 -4.93 -8.90 -18.45
C ALA A 86 -4.57 -9.43 -19.84
N ALA A 87 -5.39 -9.12 -20.86
CA ALA A 87 -5.13 -9.50 -22.26
C ALA A 87 -3.88 -8.79 -22.86
N LEU A 88 -3.44 -7.69 -22.26
CA LEU A 88 -2.26 -6.93 -22.66
C LEU A 88 -1.03 -7.21 -21.78
N SER A 89 -1.22 -7.95 -20.68
CA SER A 89 -0.18 -8.18 -19.68
C SER A 89 0.91 -9.10 -20.21
N ILE A 90 2.16 -8.68 -20.04
CA ILE A 90 3.34 -9.47 -20.39
C ILE A 90 4.02 -10.07 -19.17
N GLU A 91 3.57 -9.72 -17.95
CA GLU A 91 4.12 -10.21 -16.69
C GLU A 91 2.96 -10.60 -15.73
N PRO A 92 2.82 -11.89 -15.37
CA PRO A 92 1.85 -12.31 -14.37
C PRO A 92 2.08 -11.59 -13.04
N GLN A 93 1.01 -11.08 -12.43
CA GLN A 93 1.06 -10.47 -11.11
C GLN A 93 0.31 -11.38 -10.11
N PRO A 94 0.79 -11.51 -8.86
CA PRO A 94 0.08 -12.30 -7.85
C PRO A 94 -1.25 -11.63 -7.49
N HIS A 95 -2.26 -12.41 -7.04
CA HIS A 95 -3.55 -11.89 -6.57
C HIS A 95 -3.39 -10.83 -5.48
N SER A 96 -2.55 -11.11 -4.49
CA SER A 96 -2.16 -10.19 -3.41
C SER A 96 -0.76 -9.66 -3.64
N LYS A 97 -0.59 -8.35 -3.60
CA LYS A 97 0.72 -7.69 -3.74
C LYS A 97 0.88 -6.59 -2.71
N ARG A 98 2.07 -6.51 -2.14
CA ARG A 98 2.51 -5.42 -1.26
C ARG A 98 3.77 -4.77 -1.81
N THR A 99 3.86 -3.44 -1.68
CA THR A 99 5.10 -2.66 -1.79
C THR A 99 5.29 -1.85 -0.53
N VAL A 100 6.54 -1.71 -0.11
CA VAL A 100 6.97 -0.93 1.05
C VAL A 100 7.93 0.13 0.54
N GLU A 101 7.53 1.39 0.64
CA GLU A 101 8.32 2.52 0.19
C GLU A 101 9.02 3.16 1.38
N GLY A 102 10.29 2.82 1.59
CA GLY A 102 11.09 3.27 2.75
C GLY A 102 11.49 4.75 2.71
N ASP A 103 11.38 5.38 1.54
CA ASP A 103 11.67 6.80 1.32
C ASP A 103 10.41 7.69 1.39
N LEU A 104 9.24 7.11 1.60
CA LEU A 104 7.96 7.81 1.63
C LEU A 104 7.32 7.88 3.03
N GLY A 105 8.13 8.04 4.08
CA GLY A 105 7.62 8.26 5.43
C GLY A 105 7.35 9.73 5.73
N THR A 106 6.39 9.99 6.64
CA THR A 106 5.98 11.37 6.99
C THR A 106 6.69 11.93 8.24
N TYR A 107 7.57 11.12 8.88
CA TYR A 107 8.36 11.52 10.05
C TYR A 107 9.81 11.04 9.98
N VAL A 108 10.07 9.74 10.13
CA VAL A 108 11.45 9.20 10.14
C VAL A 108 12.15 9.40 8.80
N SER A 109 11.43 9.11 7.71
CA SER A 109 11.93 9.27 6.33
C SER A 109 11.45 10.57 5.66
N ALA A 110 10.85 11.49 6.42
CA ALA A 110 10.25 12.71 5.87
C ALA A 110 11.26 13.62 5.14
N ALA A 111 12.54 13.55 5.50
CA ALA A 111 13.59 14.30 4.81
C ALA A 111 13.66 13.96 3.32
N HIS A 112 13.54 12.67 2.95
CA HIS A 112 13.51 12.24 1.55
C HIS A 112 12.29 12.80 0.79
N VAL A 113 11.12 12.82 1.44
CA VAL A 113 9.91 13.41 0.85
C VAL A 113 10.07 14.90 0.62
N VAL A 114 10.70 15.62 1.59
CA VAL A 114 10.99 17.06 1.47
C VAL A 114 11.95 17.32 0.30
N GLU A 115 13.01 16.53 0.15
CA GLU A 115 13.94 16.61 -0.98
C GLU A 115 13.23 16.41 -2.32
N MET A 116 12.43 15.36 -2.46
CA MET A 116 11.65 15.10 -3.69
C MET A 116 10.65 16.21 -4.01
N LEU A 117 10.04 16.82 -2.99
CA LEU A 117 9.15 17.98 -3.18
C LEU A 117 9.92 19.22 -3.60
N ALA A 118 11.11 19.46 -3.06
CA ALA A 118 11.97 20.58 -3.43
C ALA A 118 12.44 20.47 -4.90
N GLU A 119 12.79 19.27 -5.36
CA GLU A 119 13.10 18.99 -6.76
C GLU A 119 11.93 19.30 -7.70
N GLN A 120 10.69 19.24 -7.21
CA GLN A 120 9.47 19.62 -7.94
C GLN A 120 9.07 21.09 -7.74
N GLU A 121 9.99 21.94 -7.25
CA GLU A 121 9.73 23.35 -6.95
C GLU A 121 8.60 23.59 -5.91
N ARG A 122 8.39 22.63 -5.01
CA ARG A 122 7.37 22.64 -3.95
C ARG A 122 8.01 22.50 -2.57
N PRO A 123 8.83 23.44 -2.11
CA PRO A 123 9.55 23.32 -0.84
C PRO A 123 8.56 23.29 0.34
N VAL A 124 8.81 22.38 1.27
CA VAL A 124 8.04 22.22 2.50
C VAL A 124 9.00 22.11 3.67
N HIS A 125 8.68 22.77 4.78
CA HIS A 125 9.43 22.59 6.03
C HIS A 125 9.04 21.30 6.71
N LEU A 126 10.01 20.64 7.35
CA LEU A 126 9.78 19.40 8.08
C LEU A 126 8.84 19.68 9.27
N PRO A 127 7.64 19.06 9.34
CA PRO A 127 6.78 19.23 10.49
C PRO A 127 7.27 18.43 11.70
N PRO A 128 6.88 18.80 12.93
CA PRO A 128 7.15 17.98 14.10
C PRO A 128 6.37 16.65 14.05
N PRO A 129 6.75 15.65 14.89
CA PRO A 129 6.09 14.34 14.94
C PRO A 129 4.57 14.42 15.17
N LEU A 130 4.15 15.40 15.98
CA LEU A 130 2.76 15.69 16.29
C LEU A 130 2.47 17.16 15.92
N PRO A 131 2.02 17.44 14.70
CA PRO A 131 1.74 18.78 14.26
C PRO A 131 0.52 19.35 14.99
N THR A 132 0.65 20.56 15.53
CA THR A 132 -0.39 21.22 16.34
C THR A 132 -0.83 22.55 15.75
N THR A 133 0.07 23.27 15.11
CA THR A 133 -0.25 24.54 14.45
C THR A 133 -0.79 24.28 13.05
N ARG A 134 -1.54 25.25 12.53
CA ARG A 134 -2.08 25.19 11.17
C ARG A 134 -0.98 24.96 10.12
N ALA A 135 0.13 25.68 10.24
CA ALA A 135 1.27 25.56 9.30
C ALA A 135 1.92 24.16 9.35
N GLU A 136 2.09 23.58 10.54
CA GLU A 136 2.61 22.24 10.74
C GLU A 136 1.66 21.19 10.17
N ILE A 137 0.35 21.34 10.37
CA ILE A 137 -0.67 20.44 9.81
C ILE A 137 -0.68 20.52 8.28
N GLU A 138 -0.61 21.71 7.69
CA GLU A 138 -0.53 21.90 6.24
C GLU A 138 0.75 21.26 5.65
N ALA A 139 1.89 21.39 6.32
CA ALA A 139 3.12 20.71 5.94
C ALA A 139 2.98 19.19 6.02
N ALA A 140 2.48 18.66 7.14
CA ALA A 140 2.24 17.21 7.31
C ALA A 140 1.27 16.65 6.26
N LEU A 141 0.20 17.38 5.93
CA LEU A 141 -0.74 17.01 4.87
C LEU A 141 -0.06 16.98 3.50
N THR A 142 0.84 17.92 3.21
CA THR A 142 1.59 17.94 1.95
C THR A 142 2.49 16.72 1.83
N LEU A 143 3.21 16.36 2.89
CA LEU A 143 4.04 15.13 2.92
C LEU A 143 3.18 13.89 2.77
N THR A 144 2.06 13.79 3.51
CA THR A 144 1.13 12.65 3.46
C THR A 144 0.53 12.47 2.06
N HIS A 145 0.12 13.57 1.43
CA HIS A 145 -0.40 13.55 0.05
C HIS A 145 0.65 13.04 -0.93
N PHE A 146 1.87 13.61 -0.86
CA PHE A 146 2.96 13.19 -1.73
C PHE A 146 3.29 11.71 -1.55
N ALA A 147 3.42 11.25 -0.31
CA ALA A 147 3.72 9.86 0.02
C ALA A 147 2.65 8.90 -0.49
N ALA A 148 1.37 9.19 -0.22
CA ALA A 148 0.25 8.34 -0.66
C ALA A 148 0.15 8.25 -2.18
N VAL A 149 0.20 9.40 -2.89
CA VAL A 149 0.07 9.44 -4.35
C VAL A 149 1.26 8.77 -5.02
N THR A 150 2.49 9.08 -4.57
CA THR A 150 3.71 8.49 -5.13
C THR A 150 3.76 6.99 -4.84
N GLY A 151 3.42 6.55 -3.63
CA GLY A 151 3.38 5.13 -3.26
C GLY A 151 2.42 4.34 -4.16
N VAL A 152 1.20 4.84 -4.37
CA VAL A 152 0.24 4.18 -5.27
C VAL A 152 0.73 4.20 -6.73
N GLN A 153 1.34 5.29 -7.19
CA GLN A 153 1.90 5.37 -8.54
C GLN A 153 3.05 4.40 -8.78
N ARG A 154 3.92 4.18 -7.78
CA ARG A 154 5.02 3.20 -7.86
C ARG A 154 4.49 1.76 -7.79
N HIS A 155 3.43 1.53 -7.01
CA HIS A 155 2.78 0.22 -6.91
C HIS A 155 2.06 -0.17 -8.19
N ALA A 156 1.40 0.79 -8.85
CA ALA A 156 0.64 0.57 -10.07
C ALA A 156 1.55 0.30 -11.27
N GLY A 157 1.08 -0.56 -12.16
CA GLY A 157 1.65 -0.77 -13.48
C GLY A 157 1.31 0.36 -14.45
N GLN A 158 1.72 0.16 -15.69
CA GLN A 158 1.46 1.10 -16.78
C GLN A 158 1.29 0.40 -18.11
N LEU A 159 0.57 1.05 -19.01
CA LEU A 159 0.59 0.71 -20.43
C LEU A 159 1.90 1.19 -21.04
N ALA A 160 2.48 0.38 -21.91
CA ALA A 160 3.69 0.70 -22.65
C ALA A 160 3.52 0.31 -24.12
N HIS A 161 4.30 0.91 -24.99
CA HIS A 161 4.29 0.60 -26.39
C HIS A 161 5.57 -0.12 -26.80
N LEU A 162 5.43 -1.31 -27.34
CA LEU A 162 6.52 -2.06 -27.98
C LEU A 162 6.45 -1.85 -29.48
N TYR A 163 7.59 -1.55 -30.07
CA TYR A 163 7.74 -1.49 -31.53
C TYR A 163 8.33 -2.80 -32.01
N THR A 164 7.55 -3.53 -32.79
CA THR A 164 7.92 -4.81 -33.38
C THR A 164 8.04 -4.65 -34.91
N PRO A 165 8.64 -5.61 -35.64
CA PRO A 165 8.64 -5.59 -37.09
C PRO A 165 7.26 -5.57 -37.74
N THR A 166 6.24 -6.02 -36.99
CA THR A 166 4.82 -6.04 -37.42
C THR A 166 4.05 -4.79 -37.02
N GLY A 167 4.70 -3.83 -36.34
CA GLY A 167 4.08 -2.56 -35.93
C GLY A 167 4.13 -2.30 -34.44
N ARG A 168 3.43 -1.24 -34.03
CA ARG A 168 3.30 -0.83 -32.63
C ARG A 168 2.27 -1.71 -31.92
N GLN A 169 2.67 -2.30 -30.79
CA GLN A 169 1.79 -3.06 -29.89
C GLN A 169 1.72 -2.38 -28.53
N THR A 170 0.52 -2.30 -27.95
CA THR A 170 0.31 -1.85 -26.56
C THR A 170 0.40 -3.06 -25.65
N VAL A 171 1.18 -2.96 -24.58
CA VAL A 171 1.33 -3.98 -23.55
C VAL A 171 1.14 -3.37 -22.18
N ALA A 172 0.70 -4.17 -21.22
CA ALA A 172 0.60 -3.80 -19.81
C ALA A 172 1.78 -4.39 -19.02
N ARG A 173 2.44 -3.58 -18.19
CA ARG A 173 3.52 -4.00 -17.31
C ARG A 173 3.22 -3.61 -15.87
N GLY A 174 3.45 -4.54 -14.95
CA GLY A 174 3.27 -4.32 -13.53
C GLY A 174 1.81 -4.48 -13.07
N ARG A 175 1.47 -3.89 -11.93
CA ARG A 175 0.21 -4.14 -11.23
C ARG A 175 -0.97 -3.39 -11.84
N ASP A 176 -2.00 -4.11 -12.23
CA ASP A 176 -3.27 -3.51 -12.67
C ASP A 176 -4.19 -3.25 -11.47
N LEU A 177 -4.53 -1.98 -11.23
CA LEU A 177 -5.46 -1.53 -10.19
C LEU A 177 -6.79 -1.06 -10.76
N THR A 178 -7.01 -1.18 -12.07
CA THR A 178 -8.21 -0.61 -12.73
C THR A 178 -9.50 -1.33 -12.36
N ALA A 179 -9.42 -2.58 -11.87
CA ALA A 179 -10.55 -3.32 -11.34
C ALA A 179 -10.91 -2.95 -9.90
N CYS A 180 -10.03 -2.30 -9.14
CA CYS A 180 -10.25 -1.99 -7.74
C CYS A 180 -11.40 -0.99 -7.57
N ARG A 181 -12.38 -1.35 -6.75
CA ARG A 181 -13.57 -0.53 -6.47
C ARG A 181 -13.50 0.19 -5.14
N LEU A 182 -12.53 -0.18 -4.29
CA LEU A 182 -12.36 0.36 -2.95
C LEU A 182 -10.89 0.73 -2.73
N VAL A 183 -10.66 1.94 -2.24
CA VAL A 183 -9.36 2.42 -1.76
C VAL A 183 -9.51 2.76 -0.29
N ILE A 184 -8.73 2.09 0.56
CA ILE A 184 -8.78 2.24 2.01
C ILE A 184 -7.50 2.91 2.46
N GLY A 185 -7.61 3.98 3.23
CA GLY A 185 -6.47 4.62 3.90
C GLY A 185 -6.36 4.19 5.35
N THR A 186 -5.19 3.77 5.75
CA THR A 186 -4.81 3.54 7.14
C THR A 186 -3.48 4.25 7.45
N GLY A 187 -2.94 4.06 8.63
CA GLY A 187 -1.78 4.83 9.10
C GLY A 187 -2.16 6.15 9.76
N GLY A 188 -1.34 6.56 10.72
CA GLY A 188 -1.61 7.75 11.53
C GLY A 188 -1.73 9.03 10.70
N ALA A 189 -0.93 9.17 9.65
CA ALA A 189 -0.94 10.34 8.79
C ALA A 189 -2.26 10.51 8.00
N LEU A 190 -2.87 9.43 7.53
CA LEU A 190 -4.15 9.48 6.82
C LEU A 190 -5.35 9.55 7.77
N THR A 191 -5.28 8.88 8.93
CA THR A 191 -6.44 8.70 9.82
C THR A 191 -6.59 9.79 10.87
N ARG A 192 -5.49 10.47 11.25
CA ARG A 192 -5.45 11.46 12.34
C ARG A 192 -5.33 12.90 11.86
N LEU A 193 -4.80 13.13 10.65
CA LEU A 193 -4.80 14.46 10.05
C LEU A 193 -6.14 14.75 9.35
N PRO A 194 -6.57 16.03 9.30
CA PRO A 194 -7.77 16.40 8.56
C PRO A 194 -7.56 16.21 7.06
N GLY A 195 -8.54 15.71 6.34
CA GLY A 195 -8.49 15.63 4.87
C GLY A 195 -7.91 14.34 4.28
N GLY A 196 -7.61 13.31 5.06
CA GLY A 196 -7.08 12.03 4.56
C GLY A 196 -7.92 11.39 3.45
N ALA A 197 -9.25 11.51 3.51
CA ALA A 197 -10.14 11.00 2.45
C ALA A 197 -9.94 11.76 1.11
N ALA A 198 -9.66 13.06 1.16
CA ALA A 198 -9.35 13.84 -0.03
C ALA A 198 -7.99 13.43 -0.63
N ILE A 199 -7.01 13.17 0.21
CA ILE A 199 -5.71 12.63 -0.22
C ILE A 199 -5.90 11.30 -0.96
N LEU A 200 -6.70 10.38 -0.43
CA LEU A 200 -6.99 9.11 -1.10
C LEU A 200 -7.69 9.29 -2.45
N ALA A 201 -8.55 10.30 -2.57
CA ALA A 201 -9.21 10.58 -3.83
C ALA A 201 -8.20 10.94 -4.95
N ASP A 202 -7.07 11.52 -4.60
CA ASP A 202 -6.00 11.87 -5.54
C ASP A 202 -5.11 10.69 -5.95
N THR A 203 -5.19 9.55 -5.27
CA THR A 203 -4.49 8.32 -5.68
C THR A 203 -5.16 7.60 -6.85
N ARG A 204 -6.39 8.00 -7.22
CA ARG A 204 -7.16 7.41 -8.32
C ARG A 204 -6.79 8.03 -9.66
N SER A 205 -7.19 7.35 -10.74
CA SER A 205 -7.05 7.86 -12.09
C SER A 205 -7.85 9.15 -12.27
N LYS A 206 -7.20 10.16 -12.87
CA LYS A 206 -7.85 11.42 -13.29
C LYS A 206 -8.29 11.38 -14.76
N GLY A 207 -8.14 10.20 -15.41
CA GLY A 207 -8.43 9.97 -16.83
C GLY A 207 -7.23 10.24 -17.74
N GLY A 208 -7.12 9.51 -18.85
CA GLY A 208 -6.17 9.76 -19.94
C GLY A 208 -4.69 9.42 -19.69
N GLY A 209 -4.34 8.79 -18.59
CA GLY A 209 -2.97 8.38 -18.30
C GLY A 209 -2.65 6.93 -18.68
N GLU A 210 -1.37 6.61 -18.81
CA GLU A 210 -0.89 5.23 -19.06
C GLU A 210 -0.82 4.40 -17.77
N ARG A 211 -0.88 5.02 -16.58
CA ARG A 211 -0.85 4.33 -15.28
C ARG A 211 -2.13 3.56 -15.01
N LEU A 212 -1.99 2.32 -14.56
CA LEU A 212 -3.08 1.41 -14.23
C LEU A 212 -3.60 1.65 -12.79
N LEU A 213 -4.01 2.87 -12.51
CA LEU A 213 -4.48 3.33 -11.20
C LEU A 213 -5.91 2.87 -10.90
N PRO A 214 -6.36 2.88 -9.62
CA PRO A 214 -7.76 2.69 -9.28
C PRO A 214 -8.63 3.69 -10.04
N PRO A 215 -9.81 3.29 -10.56
CA PRO A 215 -10.64 4.17 -11.37
C PRO A 215 -11.22 5.33 -10.56
N ALA A 216 -11.56 6.44 -11.22
CA ALA A 216 -12.13 7.63 -10.57
C ALA A 216 -13.40 7.32 -9.75
N VAL A 217 -14.15 6.28 -10.14
CA VAL A 217 -15.37 5.83 -9.45
C VAL A 217 -15.08 4.95 -8.23
N ALA A 218 -13.83 4.56 -7.98
CA ALA A 218 -13.48 3.79 -6.80
C ALA A 218 -13.82 4.59 -5.53
N ARG A 219 -14.46 3.92 -4.57
CA ARG A 219 -14.82 4.53 -3.29
C ARG A 219 -13.58 4.66 -2.42
N CYS A 220 -13.35 5.84 -1.84
CA CYS A 220 -12.26 6.09 -0.90
C CYS A 220 -12.81 6.14 0.53
N VAL A 221 -12.23 5.37 1.43
CA VAL A 221 -12.62 5.30 2.85
C VAL A 221 -11.38 5.30 3.75
N LEU A 222 -11.56 5.68 5.00
CA LEU A 222 -10.49 5.64 6.01
C LEU A 222 -10.77 4.56 7.05
N ASP A 223 -9.74 3.88 7.49
CA ASP A 223 -9.72 3.08 8.72
C ASP A 223 -9.75 4.02 9.93
N ARG A 224 -10.95 4.51 10.27
CA ARG A 224 -11.16 5.59 11.25
C ARG A 224 -10.67 5.25 12.64
N ASP A 225 -10.79 3.99 13.01
CA ASP A 225 -10.36 3.49 14.31
C ASP A 225 -8.87 3.11 14.32
N TYR A 226 -8.21 3.11 13.14
CA TYR A 226 -6.81 2.73 12.95
C TYR A 226 -6.52 1.33 13.49
N ILE A 227 -7.31 0.34 13.07
CA ILE A 227 -7.29 -1.02 13.60
C ILE A 227 -6.96 -2.10 12.56
N PHE A 228 -6.72 -1.76 11.28
CA PHE A 228 -6.50 -2.78 10.24
C PHE A 228 -5.34 -3.72 10.57
N ALA A 229 -4.20 -3.20 11.02
CA ALA A 229 -3.08 -4.04 11.44
C ALA A 229 -3.46 -4.94 12.63
N CYS A 230 -4.16 -4.40 13.62
CA CYS A 230 -4.65 -5.18 14.76
C CYS A 230 -5.61 -6.28 14.30
N CYS A 231 -6.54 -5.96 13.39
CA CYS A 231 -7.48 -6.94 12.84
C CYS A 231 -6.74 -8.06 12.09
N GLY A 232 -5.69 -7.76 11.34
CA GLY A 232 -4.85 -8.77 10.70
C GLY A 232 -4.28 -9.80 11.67
N ALA A 233 -3.80 -9.34 12.84
CA ALA A 233 -3.32 -10.22 13.90
C ALA A 233 -4.47 -11.00 14.59
N LEU A 234 -5.64 -10.38 14.76
CA LEU A 234 -6.80 -10.97 15.44
C LEU A 234 -7.41 -12.16 14.66
N PHE A 235 -7.23 -12.26 13.36
CA PHE A 235 -7.72 -13.40 12.58
C PHE A 235 -7.14 -14.76 13.01
N ALA A 236 -6.01 -14.76 13.70
CA ALA A 236 -5.43 -15.98 14.26
C ALA A 236 -6.17 -16.47 15.55
N HIS A 237 -6.95 -15.61 16.19
CA HIS A 237 -7.50 -15.85 17.53
C HIS A 237 -9.02 -15.74 17.62
N PHE A 238 -9.66 -15.08 16.65
CA PHE A 238 -11.10 -14.82 16.65
C PHE A 238 -11.75 -15.29 15.35
N THR A 239 -13.07 -15.42 15.36
CA THR A 239 -13.84 -15.77 14.18
C THR A 239 -13.72 -14.68 13.11
N ALA A 240 -13.64 -15.07 11.85
CA ALA A 240 -13.51 -14.13 10.74
C ALA A 240 -14.63 -13.08 10.74
N ASP A 241 -15.88 -13.51 10.98
CA ASP A 241 -17.05 -12.61 10.99
C ASP A 241 -16.93 -11.50 12.04
N ALA A 242 -16.44 -11.82 13.24
CA ALA A 242 -16.28 -10.84 14.31
C ALA A 242 -15.20 -9.79 13.93
N VAL A 243 -14.08 -10.23 13.40
CA VAL A 243 -13.00 -9.33 12.99
C VAL A 243 -13.40 -8.48 11.78
N LEU A 244 -14.05 -9.09 10.77
CA LEU A 244 -14.57 -8.39 9.61
C LEU A 244 -15.62 -7.34 9.97
N ALA A 245 -16.49 -7.63 10.95
CA ALA A 245 -17.46 -6.64 11.46
C ALA A 245 -16.76 -5.41 12.05
N LEU A 246 -15.65 -5.58 12.78
CA LEU A 246 -14.83 -4.46 13.27
C LEU A 246 -14.24 -3.64 12.13
N MET A 247 -13.64 -4.31 11.13
CA MET A 247 -13.04 -3.65 9.98
C MET A 247 -14.07 -2.85 9.16
N ARG A 248 -15.21 -3.46 8.87
CA ARG A 248 -16.31 -2.79 8.15
C ARG A 248 -16.80 -1.55 8.89
N ARG A 249 -16.97 -1.65 10.22
CA ARG A 249 -17.36 -0.50 11.04
C ARG A 249 -16.32 0.62 10.98
N SER A 250 -15.03 0.30 11.12
CA SER A 250 -13.95 1.28 11.05
C SER A 250 -13.87 1.96 9.69
N ALA A 251 -13.96 1.20 8.61
CA ALA A 251 -13.90 1.73 7.24
C ALA A 251 -15.25 2.30 6.74
N GLY A 252 -16.36 1.98 7.38
CA GLY A 252 -17.69 2.39 6.92
C GLY A 252 -18.13 1.69 5.62
N VAL A 253 -17.81 0.39 5.47
CA VAL A 253 -18.15 -0.45 4.32
C VAL A 253 -19.00 -1.63 4.74
#